data_453ebcdce52e825fef5d2f70e4d1c66e
#
_entry.id   453ebcdce52e825fef5d2f70e4d1c66e
#
_cell.length_a   1.000
_cell.length_b   1.000
_cell.length_c   1.000
_cell.angle_alpha   90.00
_cell.angle_beta   90.00
_cell.angle_gamma   90.00
#
_symmetry.space_group_name_H-M   'P 1'
#
loop_
_entity.id
_entity.type
_entity.pdbx_description
1 polymer ?
#
loop_
_entity_poly.entity_id
_entity_poly.type
_entity_poly.pdbx_seq_one_letter_code
_entity_poly.pdbx_strand_id
1 'polypeptide(L)'
;MAKPAAKFLDIKDLSFERALKELEQIVSRLERGDVELEESINIWERGEALKDHCDRQLKQAESRVEKITLDAKGEVKGTEPLDVEPAPQ
;
A
#
# COMPACT_ATOMS: atom_id res chain seq x y z
N MET A 1 22.46 -6.30 10.78
CA MET A 1 21.88 -6.31 10.61
C MET A 1 21.24 -6.32 9.60
N ALA A 2 20.97 -6.93 9.28
CA ALA A 2 20.56 -7.10 8.34
C ALA A 2 19.74 -6.40 7.97
N LYS A 3 19.53 -6.21 7.34
CA LYS A 3 18.81 -5.50 7.00
C LYS A 3 17.65 -6.03 6.51
N PRO A 4 16.54 -5.90 7.04
CA PRO A 4 15.30 -6.37 6.52
C PRO A 4 15.08 -5.74 5.18
N ALA A 5 15.53 -4.56 5.00
CA ALA A 5 15.34 -3.92 3.72
C ALA A 5 16.03 -4.69 2.63
N ALA A 6 17.19 -5.22 2.90
CA ALA A 6 17.88 -5.99 1.91
C ALA A 6 17.17 -7.29 1.64
N LYS A 7 16.52 -7.83 2.66
CA LYS A 7 15.86 -9.07 2.52
C LYS A 7 14.65 -8.98 1.62
N PHE A 8 14.01 -7.83 1.55
CA PHE A 8 12.81 -7.70 0.76
C PHE A 8 12.99 -6.68 -0.36
N LEU A 9 14.15 -6.66 -0.96
CA LEU A 9 14.40 -5.69 -2.02
C LEU A 9 13.48 -5.83 -3.20
N ASP A 10 12.98 -7.03 -3.45
CA ASP A 10 12.11 -7.23 -4.58
C ASP A 10 10.78 -6.50 -4.41
N ILE A 11 10.39 -6.21 -3.18
CA ILE A 11 9.11 -5.59 -2.95
C ILE A 11 9.02 -4.21 -3.58
N LYS A 12 10.10 -3.47 -3.59
CA LYS A 12 10.03 -2.12 -4.12
C LYS A 12 9.70 -2.09 -5.60
N ASP A 13 9.89 -3.20 -6.29
CA ASP A 13 9.59 -3.25 -7.71
C ASP A 13 8.18 -3.74 -7.99
N LEU A 14 7.42 -4.08 -6.99
CA LEU A 14 6.09 -4.59 -7.20
C LEU A 14 5.10 -3.45 -7.41
N SER A 15 4.13 -3.66 -8.28
CA SER A 15 3.07 -2.69 -8.42
C SER A 15 2.21 -2.77 -7.18
N PHE A 16 1.39 -1.76 -6.98
CA PHE A 16 0.51 -1.74 -5.81
C PHE A 16 -0.40 -2.97 -5.83
N GLU A 17 -0.95 -3.29 -6.98
CA GLU A 17 -1.87 -4.42 -7.08
C GLU A 17 -1.19 -5.74 -6.75
N ARG A 18 0.04 -5.91 -7.22
CA ARG A 18 0.76 -7.14 -6.93
C ARG A 18 1.12 -7.22 -5.45
N ALA A 19 1.54 -6.11 -4.87
CA ALA A 19 1.91 -6.10 -3.47
C ALA A 19 0.68 -6.36 -2.61
N LEU A 20 -0.44 -5.77 -2.96
CA LEU A 20 -1.66 -5.97 -2.21
C LEU A 20 -2.13 -7.41 -2.29
N LYS A 21 -2.02 -8.00 -3.48
CA LYS A 21 -2.45 -9.37 -3.63
C LYS A 21 -1.60 -10.30 -2.79
N GLU A 22 -0.31 -10.08 -2.77
CA GLU A 22 0.56 -10.93 -1.97
C GLU A 22 0.26 -10.73 -0.49
N LEU A 23 0.00 -9.49 -0.08
CA LEU A 23 -0.32 -9.21 1.30
C LEU A 23 -1.60 -9.94 1.71
N GLU A 24 -2.59 -9.94 0.84
CA GLU A 24 -3.84 -10.65 1.12
C GLU A 24 -3.60 -12.14 1.29
N GLN A 25 -2.71 -12.71 0.50
CA GLN A 25 -2.40 -14.12 0.62
C GLN A 25 -1.72 -14.41 1.95
N ILE A 26 -0.85 -13.51 2.38
CA ILE A 26 -0.16 -13.68 3.64
C ILE A 26 -1.15 -13.63 4.79
N VAL A 27 -2.05 -12.65 4.76
CA VAL A 27 -3.04 -12.53 5.82
C VAL A 27 -3.90 -13.79 5.87
N SER A 28 -4.27 -14.28 4.72
CA SER A 28 -5.10 -15.47 4.65
C SER A 28 -4.38 -16.68 5.26
N ARG A 29 -3.10 -16.83 4.95
CA ARG A 29 -2.34 -17.94 5.50
C ARG A 29 -2.23 -17.83 7.01
N LEU A 30 -1.98 -16.63 7.52
CA LEU A 30 -1.85 -16.47 8.95
C LEU A 30 -3.18 -16.68 9.65
N GLU A 31 -4.26 -16.28 9.01
CA GLU A 31 -5.57 -16.48 9.62
C GLU A 31 -5.96 -17.94 9.71
N ARG A 32 -5.50 -18.73 8.75
CA ARG A 32 -5.85 -20.15 8.81
C ARG A 32 -5.12 -20.83 9.95
N GLY A 33 -3.98 -20.30 10.36
CA GLY A 33 -3.31 -20.84 11.51
C GLY A 33 -2.65 -22.18 11.30
N ASP A 34 -2.45 -22.60 10.06
CA ASP A 34 -1.84 -23.90 9.83
C ASP A 34 -0.38 -23.76 9.44
N VAL A 35 0.26 -22.67 9.80
CA VAL A 35 1.63 -22.41 9.46
C VAL A 35 2.45 -22.54 10.73
N GLU A 36 3.63 -23.10 10.61
CA GLU A 36 4.48 -23.22 11.77
C GLU A 36 4.91 -21.87 12.28
N LEU A 37 5.18 -21.78 13.56
CA LEU A 37 5.49 -20.51 14.18
C LEU A 37 6.61 -19.78 13.48
N GLU A 38 7.69 -20.46 13.19
CA GLU A 38 8.81 -19.81 12.58
C GLU A 38 8.46 -19.28 11.22
N GLU A 39 7.70 -20.03 10.47
CA GLU A 39 7.28 -19.58 9.18
C GLU A 39 6.29 -18.45 9.30
N SER A 40 5.44 -18.48 10.31
CA SER A 40 4.49 -17.40 10.54
C SER A 40 5.22 -16.09 10.76
N ILE A 41 6.32 -16.13 11.50
CA ILE A 41 7.10 -14.94 11.75
C ILE A 41 7.69 -14.41 10.44
N ASN A 42 8.21 -15.32 9.62
CA ASN A 42 8.81 -14.91 8.36
C ASN A 42 7.82 -14.28 7.42
N ILE A 43 6.66 -14.87 7.27
CA ILE A 43 5.68 -14.32 6.36
C ILE A 43 5.07 -13.06 6.93
N TRP A 44 5.01 -12.95 8.25
CA TRP A 44 4.50 -11.73 8.86
C TRP A 44 5.46 -10.58 8.58
N GLU A 45 6.76 -10.84 8.65
CA GLU A 45 7.73 -9.80 8.36
C GLU A 45 7.62 -9.35 6.92
N ARG A 46 7.41 -10.28 6.01
CA ARG A 46 7.24 -9.90 4.62
C ARG A 46 5.94 -9.11 4.46
N GLY A 47 4.91 -9.50 5.20
CA GLY A 47 3.64 -8.78 5.16
C GLY A 47 3.79 -7.34 5.62
N GLU A 48 4.62 -7.11 6.65
CA GLU A 48 4.85 -5.76 7.12
C GLU A 48 5.57 -4.94 6.05
N ALA A 49 6.52 -5.54 5.37
CA ALA A 49 7.23 -4.83 4.31
C ALA A 49 6.32 -4.52 3.15
N LEU A 50 5.43 -5.44 2.81
CA LEU A 50 4.46 -5.21 1.74
C LEU A 50 3.49 -4.11 2.12
N LYS A 51 3.06 -4.11 3.38
CA LYS A 51 2.15 -3.11 3.85
C LYS A 51 2.80 -1.73 3.76
N ASP A 52 4.05 -1.62 4.18
CA ASP A 52 4.74 -0.34 4.12
C ASP A 52 4.88 0.12 2.66
N HIS A 53 5.15 -0.81 1.77
CA HIS A 53 5.28 -0.48 0.36
C HIS A 53 3.96 0.05 -0.19
N CYS A 54 2.85 -0.60 0.15
CA CYS A 54 1.54 -0.18 -0.29
C CYS A 54 1.20 1.19 0.29
N ASP A 55 1.54 1.42 1.55
CA ASP A 55 1.27 2.70 2.18
C ASP A 55 2.03 3.81 1.48
N ARG A 56 3.28 3.55 1.12
CA ARG A 56 4.06 4.56 0.42
C ARG A 56 3.48 4.85 -0.94
N GLN A 57 3.05 3.83 -1.63
CA GLN A 57 2.46 4.03 -2.95
C GLN A 57 1.15 4.78 -2.86
N LEU A 58 0.36 4.50 -1.85
CA LEU A 58 -0.89 5.21 -1.66
C LEU A 58 -0.62 6.66 -1.34
N LYS A 59 0.38 6.94 -0.52
CA LYS A 59 0.71 8.30 -0.19
C LYS A 59 1.19 9.06 -1.40
N GLN A 60 1.95 8.41 -2.25
CA GLN A 60 2.39 9.05 -3.47
C GLN A 60 1.22 9.36 -4.37
N ALA A 61 0.28 8.44 -4.46
CA ALA A 61 -0.90 8.66 -5.29
C ALA A 61 -1.75 9.79 -4.74
N GLU A 62 -1.90 9.83 -3.43
CA GLU A 62 -2.65 10.89 -2.80
C GLU A 62 -2.01 12.25 -3.06
N SER A 63 -0.70 12.28 -2.98
CA SER A 63 0.02 13.50 -3.21
C SER A 63 -0.19 13.99 -4.62
N ARG A 64 -0.19 13.09 -5.57
CA ARG A 64 -0.40 13.47 -6.95
C ARG A 64 -1.80 13.98 -7.19
N VAL A 65 -2.77 13.33 -6.59
CA VAL A 65 -4.14 13.76 -6.72
C VAL A 65 -4.32 15.14 -6.12
N GLU A 66 -3.70 15.36 -4.97
CA GLU A 66 -3.78 16.62 -4.31
C GLU A 66 -3.20 17.72 -5.18
N LYS A 67 -2.07 17.45 -5.79
CA LYS A 67 -1.44 18.40 -6.65
C LYS A 67 -2.32 18.73 -7.85
N ILE A 68 -2.91 17.74 -8.45
CA ILE A 68 -3.78 17.94 -9.59
C ILE A 68 -4.98 18.77 -9.17
N THR A 69 -5.52 18.50 -8.01
CA THR A 69 -6.67 19.22 -7.53
C THR A 69 -6.33 20.69 -7.28
N LEU A 70 -5.15 20.93 -6.73
CA LEU A 70 -4.75 22.29 -6.48
C LEU A 70 -4.58 23.05 -7.78
N ASP A 71 -3.99 22.41 -8.77
CA ASP A 71 -3.83 23.08 -10.05
C ASP A 71 -5.19 23.38 -10.65
N ALA A 72 -6.06 22.45 -10.60
CA ALA A 72 -7.37 22.63 -11.17
C ALA A 72 -8.10 23.72 -10.43
N LYS A 73 -7.98 23.79 -9.11
CA LYS A 73 -8.63 24.76 -8.39
C LYS A 73 -8.10 26.08 -8.72
N GLY A 74 -6.85 26.15 -8.95
CA GLY A 74 -6.25 27.34 -9.33
C GLY A 74 -6.82 27.86 -10.58
N GLU A 75 -7.35 27.05 -11.47
CA GLU A 75 -7.90 27.51 -12.56
C GLU A 75 -9.26 27.25 -12.64
N VAL A 76 -9.72 26.21 -12.31
CA VAL A 76 -11.02 25.88 -12.47
C VAL A 76 -11.69 25.53 -11.39
N LYS A 77 -11.44 25.24 -10.59
CA LYS A 77 -12.08 24.84 -9.52
C LYS A 77 -13.12 23.95 -9.65
N GLY A 78 -13.59 23.68 -10.42
CA GLY A 78 -14.65 22.82 -10.43
C GLY A 78 -14.36 21.46 -10.15
N THR A 79 -13.28 21.12 -10.15
CA THR A 79 -13.07 19.79 -10.03
C THR A 79 -13.29 19.27 -8.80
N GLU A 80 -13.46 19.90 -7.91
CA GLU A 80 -13.59 19.32 -6.74
C GLU A 80 -14.55 18.39 -6.59
N PRO A 81 -15.34 18.29 -7.13
CA PRO A 81 -16.31 17.37 -6.92
C PRO A 81 -15.85 16.07 -6.68
N LEU A 82 -15.05 15.85 -7.09
CA LEU A 82 -14.67 14.66 -6.88
C LEU A 82 -14.59 14.40 -5.64
N ASP A 83 -14.70 15.00 -5.14
CA ASP A 83 -14.61 14.77 -3.98
C ASP A 83 -15.61 14.53 -3.32
N VAL A 84 -16.28 14.70 -3.60
CA VAL A 84 -16.92 14.35 -3.14
C VAL A 84 -17.38 13.55 -2.72
N GLU A 85 -17.49 13.47 -2.87
CA GLU A 85 -17.80 12.73 -2.55
C GLU A 85 -17.78 12.23 -1.89
N PRO A 86 -17.91 12.52 -1.71
CA PRO A 86 -17.91 12.05 -1.12
C PRO A 86 -18.09 11.75 -0.38
N ALA A 87 -18.42 11.89 -0.59
CA ALA A 87 -18.54 11.61 -0.06
C ALA A 87 -18.75 11.48 0.63
N PRO A 88 -18.99 11.52 0.63
CA PRO A 88 -19.22 11.44 1.19
C PRO A 88 -19.21 11.47 1.99
N GLN A 89 -19.33 11.85 1.83
CA GLN A 89 -19.25 11.91 2.32
C GLN A 89 -19.40 11.80 2.88
#